data_370e947475450dc7712c5a60f31cca50
#
_entry.id   370e947475450dc7712c5a60f31cca50
#
_cell.length_a   1.000
_cell.length_b   1.000
_cell.length_c   1.000
_cell.angle_alpha   90.00
_cell.angle_beta   90.00
_cell.angle_gamma   90.00
#
_symmetry.space_group_name_H-M   'P 1'
#
loop_
_entity.id
_entity.type
_entity.pdbx_description
1 polymer ?
#
loop_
_entity_poly.entity_id
_entity_poly.type
_entity_poly.pdbx_seq_one_letter_code
_entity_poly.pdbx_strand_id
1 'polypeptide(L)'
;MAKRVVIVEDEPNIIEAISFILSRDGWDVTAHANGETAVDAVRAAKPDALLLDVMLPGKSGYDILKELRADPGFAELPVLMLTARGQKKDRELADALGVTRFMTKPFSNTELLAALGEITSGGA
;
A
#
# COMPACT_ATOMS: atom_id res chain seq x y z
N MET A 1 0.73 10.62 18.41
CA MET A 1 0.61 9.18 18.19
C MET A 1 1.13 8.83 16.81
N ALA A 2 1.80 7.70 16.69
CA ALA A 2 2.35 7.28 15.42
C ALA A 2 1.23 6.89 14.46
N LYS A 3 1.40 7.24 13.19
CA LYS A 3 0.51 6.75 12.15
C LYS A 3 0.83 5.29 11.86
N ARG A 4 -0.18 4.52 11.52
CA ARG A 4 -0.04 3.11 11.21
C ARG A 4 -0.04 2.89 9.71
N VAL A 5 0.85 2.01 9.26
CA VAL A 5 0.89 1.60 7.86
C VAL A 5 0.95 0.07 7.80
N VAL A 6 0.16 -0.52 6.91
CA VAL A 6 0.27 -1.94 6.58
C VAL A 6 0.98 -2.05 5.25
N ILE A 7 1.98 -2.93 5.18
CA ILE A 7 2.70 -3.23 3.95
C ILE A 7 2.27 -4.62 3.50
N VAL A 8 1.69 -4.74 2.31
CA VAL A 8 1.35 -6.03 1.71
C VAL A 8 2.32 -6.29 0.58
N GLU A 9 3.30 -7.13 0.83
CA GLU A 9 4.42 -7.41 -0.05
C GLU A 9 4.97 -8.80 0.31
N ASP A 10 5.36 -9.59 -0.67
CA ASP A 10 5.85 -10.94 -0.43
C ASP A 10 7.37 -11.08 -0.47
N GLU A 11 8.10 -10.09 -0.94
CA GLU A 11 9.57 -10.15 -0.98
C GLU A 11 10.17 -9.67 0.34
N PRO A 12 10.84 -10.56 1.09
CA PRO A 12 11.40 -10.18 2.40
C PRO A 12 12.36 -8.99 2.38
N ASN A 13 13.18 -8.92 1.34
CA ASN A 13 14.15 -7.81 1.22
C ASN A 13 13.46 -6.47 1.06
N ILE A 14 12.37 -6.43 0.31
CA ILE A 14 11.61 -5.20 0.10
C ILE A 14 10.87 -4.83 1.37
N ILE A 15 10.25 -5.80 2.04
CA ILE A 15 9.58 -5.58 3.32
C ILE A 15 10.56 -4.97 4.33
N GLU A 16 11.74 -5.57 4.45
CA GLU A 16 12.74 -5.11 5.40
C GLU A 16 13.19 -3.68 5.11
N ALA A 17 13.49 -3.39 3.84
CA ALA A 17 13.94 -2.05 3.44
C ALA A 17 12.87 -0.99 3.69
N ILE A 18 11.64 -1.25 3.29
CA ILE A 18 10.53 -0.30 3.48
C ILE A 18 10.23 -0.13 4.97
N SER A 19 10.19 -1.22 5.72
CA SER A 19 9.92 -1.18 7.16
C SER A 19 10.96 -0.33 7.90
N PHE A 20 12.22 -0.48 7.53
CA PHE A 20 13.31 0.31 8.12
C PHE A 20 13.12 1.80 7.86
N ILE A 21 12.85 2.15 6.59
CA ILE A 21 12.67 3.56 6.19
C ILE A 21 11.48 4.18 6.94
N LEU A 22 10.36 3.49 6.94
CA LEU A 22 9.13 4.03 7.54
C LEU A 22 9.20 4.08 9.06
N SER A 23 9.80 3.08 9.68
CA SER A 23 9.96 3.08 11.14
C SER A 23 10.82 4.25 11.60
N ARG A 24 11.85 4.58 10.84
CA ARG A 24 12.70 5.74 11.14
C ARG A 24 11.95 7.06 10.98
N ASP A 25 10.96 7.09 10.10
CA ASP A 25 10.12 8.26 9.88
C ASP A 25 8.97 8.37 10.89
N GLY A 26 8.92 7.45 11.83
CA GLY A 26 7.91 7.50 12.90
C GLY A 26 6.66 6.67 12.67
N TRP A 27 6.60 5.89 11.59
CA TRP A 27 5.45 5.04 11.30
C TRP A 27 5.46 3.76 12.16
N ASP A 28 4.27 3.32 12.54
CA ASP A 28 4.08 2.01 13.15
C ASP A 28 3.77 1.04 12.01
N VAL A 29 4.71 0.16 11.71
CA VAL A 29 4.69 -0.68 10.50
C VAL A 29 4.26 -2.10 10.81
N THR A 30 3.30 -2.60 10.06
CA THR A 30 2.90 -4.02 10.08
C THR A 30 3.05 -4.57 8.67
N ALA A 31 3.77 -5.67 8.51
CA ALA A 31 3.98 -6.29 7.22
C ALA A 31 3.15 -7.57 7.08
N HIS A 32 2.63 -7.81 5.88
CA HIS A 32 1.82 -8.97 5.58
C HIS A 32 2.19 -9.50 4.20
N ALA A 33 2.50 -10.78 4.11
CA ALA A 33 3.10 -11.35 2.89
C ALA A 33 2.14 -12.13 1.99
N ASN A 34 0.89 -12.31 2.41
CA ASN A 34 -0.07 -13.15 1.70
C ASN A 34 -1.28 -12.37 1.22
N GLY A 35 -1.55 -12.40 -0.09
CA GLY A 35 -2.68 -11.69 -0.68
C GLY A 35 -4.04 -12.21 -0.25
N GLU A 36 -4.18 -13.51 0.01
CA GLU A 36 -5.49 -14.08 0.37
C GLU A 36 -6.00 -13.59 1.71
N THR A 37 -5.10 -13.32 2.66
CA THR A 37 -5.49 -12.87 4.00
C THR A 37 -5.25 -11.37 4.21
N ALA A 38 -4.82 -10.66 3.18
CA ALA A 38 -4.45 -9.25 3.29
C ALA A 38 -5.62 -8.36 3.68
N VAL A 39 -6.80 -8.57 3.11
CA VAL A 39 -7.98 -7.75 3.43
C VAL A 39 -8.33 -7.86 4.91
N ASP A 40 -8.32 -9.08 5.45
CA ASP A 40 -8.59 -9.29 6.87
C ASP A 40 -7.52 -8.64 7.75
N ALA A 41 -6.26 -8.70 7.32
CA ALA A 41 -5.17 -8.06 8.03
C ALA A 41 -5.35 -6.54 8.09
N VAL A 42 -5.76 -5.92 6.97
CA VAL A 42 -6.02 -4.49 6.91
C VAL A 42 -7.20 -4.11 7.81
N ARG A 43 -8.26 -4.91 7.77
CA ARG A 43 -9.44 -4.66 8.63
C ARG A 43 -9.07 -4.71 10.11
N ALA A 44 -8.24 -5.67 10.50
CA ALA A 44 -7.82 -5.82 11.89
C ALA A 44 -6.90 -4.68 12.34
N ALA A 45 -5.99 -4.26 11.48
CA ALA A 45 -5.01 -3.24 11.80
C ALA A 45 -5.57 -1.82 11.80
N LYS A 46 -6.57 -1.56 10.98
CA LYS A 46 -7.14 -0.23 10.77
C LYS A 46 -6.05 0.82 10.54
N PRO A 47 -5.25 0.67 9.49
CA PRO A 47 -4.11 1.54 9.27
C PRO A 47 -4.53 2.91 8.75
N ASP A 48 -3.62 3.87 8.85
CA ASP A 48 -3.78 5.19 8.24
C ASP A 48 -3.42 5.18 6.76
N ALA A 49 -2.61 4.21 6.35
CA ALA A 49 -2.22 4.02 4.96
C ALA A 49 -1.90 2.56 4.67
N LEU A 50 -2.01 2.19 3.40
CA LEU A 50 -1.68 0.85 2.92
C LEU A 50 -0.67 0.95 1.79
N LEU A 51 0.43 0.20 1.90
CA LEU A 51 1.37 -0.03 0.81
C LEU A 51 1.04 -1.40 0.24
N LEU A 52 0.70 -1.45 -1.04
CA LEU A 52 0.16 -2.65 -1.65
C LEU A 52 0.89 -3.01 -2.94
N ASP A 53 1.58 -4.14 -2.93
CA ASP A 53 2.20 -4.65 -4.15
C ASP A 53 1.13 -5.26 -5.06
N VAL A 54 1.33 -5.14 -6.36
CA VAL A 54 0.42 -5.72 -7.35
C VAL A 54 0.60 -7.24 -7.44
N MET A 55 1.86 -7.68 -7.47
CA MET A 55 2.19 -9.10 -7.71
C MET A 55 2.36 -9.84 -6.39
N LEU A 56 1.27 -10.45 -5.92
CA LEU A 56 1.27 -11.18 -4.66
C LEU A 56 0.84 -12.62 -4.89
N PRO A 57 1.31 -13.57 -4.08
CA PRO A 57 0.79 -14.92 -4.13
C PRO A 57 -0.65 -14.95 -3.62
N GLY A 58 -1.46 -15.80 -4.23
CA GLY A 58 -2.84 -16.02 -3.85
C GLY A 58 -3.81 -15.02 -4.45
N LYS A 59 -3.64 -13.74 -4.17
CA LYS A 59 -4.58 -12.71 -4.61
C LYS A 59 -3.80 -11.46 -5.02
N SER A 60 -4.12 -10.93 -6.19
CA SER A 60 -3.39 -9.75 -6.69
C SER A 60 -3.72 -8.48 -5.88
N GLY A 61 -2.80 -7.51 -5.95
CA GLY A 61 -3.05 -6.22 -5.32
C GLY A 61 -4.28 -5.51 -5.89
N TYR A 62 -4.57 -5.71 -7.16
CA TYR A 62 -5.77 -5.13 -7.77
C TYR A 62 -7.06 -5.69 -7.14
N ASP A 63 -7.10 -7.00 -6.90
CA ASP A 63 -8.26 -7.63 -6.27
C ASP A 63 -8.43 -7.17 -4.81
N ILE A 64 -7.32 -7.03 -4.11
CA ILE A 64 -7.33 -6.52 -2.73
C ILE A 64 -7.88 -5.09 -2.69
N LEU A 65 -7.40 -4.23 -3.58
CA LEU A 65 -7.87 -2.85 -3.67
C LEU A 65 -9.37 -2.81 -3.97
N LYS A 66 -9.83 -3.63 -4.91
CA LYS A 66 -11.24 -3.70 -5.26
C LYS A 66 -12.10 -4.06 -4.06
N GLU A 67 -11.70 -5.07 -3.29
CA GLU A 67 -12.43 -5.47 -2.09
C GLU A 67 -12.46 -4.37 -1.04
N LEU A 68 -11.33 -3.72 -0.82
CA LEU A 68 -11.26 -2.65 0.17
C LEU A 68 -12.15 -1.46 -0.22
N ARG A 69 -12.16 -1.10 -1.49
CA ARG A 69 -13.00 0.02 -1.95
C ARG A 69 -14.49 -0.30 -1.89
N ALA A 70 -14.86 -1.57 -1.93
CA ALA A 70 -16.25 -1.98 -1.75
C ALA A 70 -16.69 -1.98 -0.29
N ASP A 71 -15.76 -1.93 0.64
CA ASP A 71 -16.04 -1.89 2.07
C ASP A 71 -16.17 -0.43 2.52
N PRO A 72 -17.35 -0.01 3.04
CA PRO A 72 -17.54 1.39 3.45
C PRO A 72 -16.51 1.88 4.46
N GLY A 73 -15.99 1.00 5.30
CA GLY A 73 -14.98 1.38 6.29
C GLY A 73 -13.61 1.70 5.69
N PHE A 74 -13.37 1.29 4.43
CA PHE A 74 -12.06 1.46 3.76
C PHE A 74 -12.18 2.09 2.39
N ALA A 75 -13.34 2.65 2.06
CA ALA A 75 -13.55 3.27 0.76
C ALA A 75 -12.61 4.44 0.50
N GLU A 76 -12.14 5.09 1.55
CA GLU A 76 -11.24 6.25 1.44
C GLU A 76 -9.86 6.02 2.06
N LEU A 77 -9.53 4.77 2.40
CA LEU A 77 -8.21 4.44 2.94
C LEU A 77 -7.13 4.87 1.94
N PRO A 78 -6.13 5.67 2.38
CA PRO A 78 -5.00 5.99 1.50
C PRO A 78 -4.24 4.73 1.11
N VAL A 79 -4.17 4.45 -0.18
CA VAL A 79 -3.47 3.29 -0.72
C VAL A 79 -2.41 3.73 -1.72
N LEU A 80 -1.18 3.35 -1.45
CA LEU A 80 -0.05 3.50 -2.37
C LEU A 80 0.24 2.14 -2.97
N MET A 81 0.01 2.00 -4.26
CA MET A 81 0.25 0.75 -4.96
C MET A 81 1.64 0.74 -5.56
N LEU A 82 2.36 -0.36 -5.36
CA LEU A 82 3.73 -0.52 -5.85
C LEU A 82 3.81 -1.68 -6.84
N THR A 83 4.55 -1.49 -7.93
CA THR A 83 4.75 -2.54 -8.91
C THR A 83 6.08 -2.38 -9.65
N ALA A 84 6.64 -3.50 -10.08
CA ALA A 84 7.79 -3.49 -10.99
C ALA A 84 7.36 -3.16 -12.44
N ARG A 85 6.06 -3.16 -12.72
CA ARG A 85 5.50 -2.96 -14.06
C ARG A 85 4.61 -1.72 -14.06
N GLY A 86 5.16 -0.61 -14.54
CA GLY A 86 4.45 0.67 -14.55
C GLY A 86 3.93 1.08 -15.91
N GLN A 87 3.39 0.12 -16.69
CA GLN A 87 2.82 0.43 -18.00
C GLN A 87 1.53 1.24 -17.85
N LYS A 88 1.18 1.95 -18.91
CA LYS A 88 0.00 2.81 -18.92
C LYS A 88 -1.27 2.04 -18.53
N LYS A 89 -1.45 0.84 -19.06
CA LYS A 89 -2.64 0.03 -18.75
C LYS A 89 -2.71 -0.36 -17.26
N ASP A 90 -1.56 -0.58 -16.64
CA ASP A 90 -1.52 -0.91 -15.21
C ASP A 90 -1.96 0.28 -14.37
N ARG A 91 -1.50 1.47 -14.72
CA ARG A 91 -1.90 2.69 -14.03
C ARG A 91 -3.38 3.00 -14.23
N GLU A 92 -3.88 2.81 -15.44
CA GLU A 92 -5.29 3.02 -15.75
C GLU A 92 -6.18 2.07 -14.95
N LEU A 93 -5.77 0.81 -14.82
CA LEU A 93 -6.51 -0.17 -14.02
C LEU A 93 -6.52 0.22 -12.54
N ALA A 94 -5.37 0.59 -12.00
CA ALA A 94 -5.27 1.02 -10.61
C ALA A 94 -6.16 2.24 -10.35
N ASP A 95 -6.12 3.22 -11.24
CA ASP A 95 -6.95 4.41 -11.12
C ASP A 95 -8.43 4.07 -11.16
N ALA A 96 -8.83 3.18 -12.07
CA ALA A 96 -10.22 2.74 -12.18
C ALA A 96 -10.69 2.03 -10.92
N LEU A 97 -9.80 1.35 -10.21
CA LEU A 97 -10.12 0.65 -8.97
C LEU A 97 -10.06 1.55 -7.73
N GLY A 98 -9.69 2.81 -7.90
CA GLY A 98 -9.70 3.77 -6.80
C GLY A 98 -8.42 3.85 -5.98
N VAL A 99 -7.26 3.60 -6.58
CA VAL A 99 -5.98 3.78 -5.90
C VAL A 99 -5.75 5.26 -5.58
N THR A 100 -5.13 5.54 -4.44
CA THR A 100 -4.78 6.91 -4.10
C THR A 100 -3.55 7.36 -4.87
N ARG A 101 -2.54 6.50 -4.97
CA ARG A 101 -1.33 6.77 -5.73
C ARG A 101 -0.69 5.48 -6.19
N PHE A 102 0.00 5.54 -7.33
CA PHE A 102 0.67 4.41 -7.95
C PHE A 102 2.14 4.74 -8.14
N MET A 103 3.04 3.83 -7.73
CA MET A 103 4.48 4.00 -7.91
C MET A 103 5.10 2.76 -8.53
N THR A 104 6.17 2.97 -9.31
CA THR A 104 6.91 1.87 -9.90
C THR A 104 8.21 1.63 -9.15
N LYS A 105 8.61 0.37 -9.07
CA LYS A 105 9.92 -0.03 -8.54
C LYS A 105 10.95 0.04 -9.66
N PRO A 106 12.16 0.43 -9.37
CA PRO A 106 12.68 0.88 -8.09
C PRO A 106 12.27 2.32 -7.77
N PHE A 107 12.19 2.64 -6.50
CA PHE A 107 11.89 3.98 -6.02
C PHE A 107 12.92 4.36 -4.95
N SER A 108 13.12 5.66 -4.75
CA SER A 108 14.02 6.13 -3.71
C SER A 108 13.29 6.25 -2.38
N ASN A 109 14.05 6.31 -1.28
CA ASN A 109 13.50 6.55 0.04
C ASN A 109 12.72 7.87 0.08
N THR A 110 13.27 8.90 -0.55
CA THR A 110 12.64 10.21 -0.61
C THR A 110 11.30 10.16 -1.33
N GLU A 111 11.22 9.45 -2.45
CA GLU A 111 9.97 9.28 -3.20
C GLU A 111 8.92 8.57 -2.37
N LEU A 112 9.31 7.50 -1.67
CA LEU A 112 8.39 6.73 -0.85
C LEU A 112 7.81 7.57 0.29
N LEU A 113 8.68 8.26 1.03
CA LEU A 113 8.25 9.10 2.14
C LEU A 113 7.38 10.26 1.68
N ALA A 114 7.74 10.89 0.56
CA ALA A 114 6.95 11.98 0.00
C ALA A 114 5.57 11.49 -0.43
N ALA A 115 5.50 10.34 -1.09
CA ALA A 115 4.23 9.78 -1.54
C ALA A 115 3.31 9.46 -0.37
N LEU A 116 3.83 8.81 0.68
CA LEU A 116 3.05 8.50 1.86
C LEU A 116 2.57 9.76 2.57
N GLY A 117 3.46 10.75 2.68
CA GLY A 117 3.09 12.03 3.28
C GLY A 117 1.95 12.71 2.53
N GLU A 118 2.01 12.71 1.21
CA GLU A 118 0.99 13.35 0.37
C GLU A 118 -0.37 12.66 0.51
N ILE A 119 -0.40 11.33 0.46
CA ILE A 119 -1.69 10.62 0.49
C ILE A 119 -2.33 10.62 1.87
N THR A 120 -1.54 10.76 2.93
CA THR A 120 -2.07 10.76 4.29
C THR A 120 -2.40 12.15 4.81
N SER A 121 -1.82 13.19 4.24
CA SER A 121 -2.16 14.57 4.59
C SER A 121 -3.23 15.14 3.67
N GLY A 122 -3.53 14.44 2.58
CA GLY A 122 -4.52 14.89 1.61
C GLY A 122 -5.89 15.01 2.26
N GLY A 123 -6.56 16.11 2.03
CA GLY A 123 -7.84 16.35 2.63
C GLY A 123 -7.80 17.02 3.99
N ALA A 124 -6.60 17.19 4.49
CA ALA A 124 -6.44 17.93 5.74
C ALA A 124 -6.66 19.41 5.50
#